data_85f3054ec780c24fdd25cfef85886491
#
_entry.id   85f3054ec780c24fdd25cfef85886491
#
_cell.length_a   1.000
_cell.length_b   1.000
_cell.length_c   1.000
_cell.angle_alpha   90.00
_cell.angle_beta   90.00
_cell.angle_gamma   90.00
#
_symmetry.space_group_name_H-M   'P 1'
#
loop_
_entity.id
_entity.type
_entity.pdbx_description
1 polymer ?
#
loop_
_entity_poly.entity_id
_entity_poly.type
_entity_poly.pdbx_seq_one_letter_code
_entity_poly.pdbx_strand_id
1 'polypeptide(L)'
;MEWYLALALLLGTVCTAMFLGLPVAFAFFAANILGTALFINGDIGLVLMPLEFHNAIKFTLAPIALFLLMGEILLQTGVAFKAIGAIDRLIARVPGRLAVVSIVGGTVFSSLSGSTIANTAILGSVLLPDMMKRGYQPSMAMGPIMAVGGIAMLIPPSALAVLLASLAEQSVALLLIAGIVPGILMAVLFFTYVVARCAINPELAPTYEPDTDALDQAVTISLNGRGRRWLSWTYAGRYCRFVNRILPTVLYVLPLMIIFIVVVGSIFYKLASPTESAALGCLASLGVCYVFRVFRSRIQVSGIDGADFNWRAIAKALLETTKINTMILFIIAGSLVFSQALANSGATQGLLQHIAAMDLTPLTVVIMMMLVLLFLGAFMDQVSMLLLTLPFFLLSSQSLQVVFNIDVIWLMVLMLITMEISLLTPPFGLLLYVMKGVAPFGVTLGQVVRAALPFILIELAVLILLIFVPDVATWLPKQLE
;
A
#
# COMPACT_ATOMS: atom_id res chain seq x y z
N MET A 1 -27.38 -29.34 8.66
CA MET A 1 -27.67 -27.93 9.00
C MET A 1 -27.87 -27.19 7.68
N GLU A 2 -28.87 -26.30 7.59
CA GLU A 2 -29.07 -25.53 6.37
C GLU A 2 -27.85 -24.65 6.09
N TRP A 3 -27.47 -24.53 4.84
CA TRP A 3 -26.23 -23.82 4.43
C TRP A 3 -26.15 -22.36 4.94
N TYR A 4 -27.29 -21.64 4.95
CA TYR A 4 -27.35 -20.26 5.43
C TYR A 4 -27.14 -20.14 6.95
N LEU A 5 -27.57 -21.15 7.73
CA LEU A 5 -27.35 -21.19 9.17
C LEU A 5 -25.86 -21.48 9.48
N ALA A 6 -25.22 -22.36 8.70
CA ALA A 6 -23.80 -22.63 8.84
C ALA A 6 -22.97 -21.40 8.47
N LEU A 7 -23.32 -20.71 7.39
CA LEU A 7 -22.72 -19.44 6.97
C LEU A 7 -22.87 -18.36 8.05
N ALA A 8 -24.10 -18.16 8.54
CA ALA A 8 -24.37 -17.16 9.58
C ALA A 8 -23.63 -17.46 10.89
N LEU A 9 -23.51 -18.72 11.26
CA LEU A 9 -22.77 -19.14 12.47
C LEU A 9 -21.29 -18.83 12.32
N LEU A 10 -20.65 -19.27 11.24
CA LEU A 10 -19.21 -19.12 11.03
C LEU A 10 -18.80 -17.66 10.84
N LEU A 11 -19.48 -16.94 9.92
CA LEU A 11 -19.23 -15.50 9.71
C LEU A 11 -19.62 -14.68 10.93
N GLY A 12 -20.76 -15.00 11.56
CA GLY A 12 -21.23 -14.35 12.76
C GLY A 12 -20.25 -14.49 13.93
N THR A 13 -19.58 -15.64 14.06
CA THR A 13 -18.54 -15.85 15.08
C THR A 13 -17.33 -14.96 14.82
N VAL A 14 -16.82 -14.90 13.57
CA VAL A 14 -15.71 -14.03 13.20
C VAL A 14 -16.06 -12.56 13.47
N CYS A 15 -17.21 -12.11 12.96
CA CYS A 15 -17.67 -10.73 13.14
C CYS A 15 -17.85 -10.38 14.62
N THR A 16 -18.51 -11.23 15.39
CA THR A 16 -18.76 -11.00 16.83
C THR A 16 -17.45 -10.94 17.60
N ALA A 17 -16.51 -11.85 17.34
CA ALA A 17 -15.18 -11.84 17.96
C ALA A 17 -14.42 -10.55 17.65
N MET A 18 -14.49 -10.07 16.41
CA MET A 18 -13.88 -8.79 16.01
C MET A 18 -14.54 -7.60 16.68
N PHE A 19 -15.87 -7.56 16.77
CA PHE A 19 -16.60 -6.51 17.50
C PHE A 19 -16.28 -6.48 18.99
N LEU A 20 -15.95 -7.63 19.59
CA LEU A 20 -15.45 -7.72 20.96
C LEU A 20 -13.99 -7.27 21.11
N GLY A 21 -13.34 -6.85 20.01
CA GLY A 21 -11.96 -6.35 20.02
C GLY A 21 -10.88 -7.43 19.94
N LEU A 22 -11.22 -8.67 19.60
CA LEU A 22 -10.23 -9.71 19.35
C LEU A 22 -9.50 -9.44 18.03
N PRO A 23 -8.16 -9.56 17.99
CA PRO A 23 -7.43 -9.52 16.71
C PRO A 23 -7.95 -10.59 15.75
N VAL A 24 -7.98 -10.26 14.46
CA VAL A 24 -8.61 -11.07 13.40
C VAL A 24 -8.12 -12.52 13.37
N ALA A 25 -6.83 -12.74 13.57
CA ALA A 25 -6.28 -14.10 13.66
C ALA A 25 -7.00 -14.94 14.72
N PHE A 26 -7.21 -14.39 15.91
CA PHE A 26 -7.91 -15.08 17.00
C PHE A 26 -9.42 -15.23 16.73
N ALA A 27 -10.02 -14.28 15.99
CA ALA A 27 -11.40 -14.40 15.52
C ALA A 27 -11.56 -15.60 14.57
N PHE A 28 -10.64 -15.77 13.63
CA PHE A 28 -10.59 -16.97 12.78
C PHE A 28 -10.38 -18.25 13.61
N PHE A 29 -9.50 -18.24 14.60
CA PHE A 29 -9.32 -19.43 15.47
C PHE A 29 -10.57 -19.79 16.23
N ALA A 30 -11.30 -18.82 16.78
CA ALA A 30 -12.57 -19.08 17.45
C ALA A 30 -13.60 -19.73 16.50
N ALA A 31 -13.73 -19.19 15.28
CA ALA A 31 -14.59 -19.75 14.25
C ALA A 31 -14.13 -21.15 13.79
N ASN A 32 -12.82 -21.38 13.72
CA ASN A 32 -12.24 -22.65 13.33
C ASN A 32 -12.50 -23.75 14.38
N ILE A 33 -12.37 -23.45 15.66
CA ILE A 33 -12.71 -24.39 16.74
C ILE A 33 -14.18 -24.79 16.65
N LEU A 34 -15.08 -23.81 16.48
CA LEU A 34 -16.50 -24.07 16.27
C LEU A 34 -16.78 -24.86 14.98
N GLY A 35 -16.18 -24.44 13.87
CA GLY A 35 -16.37 -25.05 12.56
C GLY A 35 -15.84 -26.48 12.50
N THR A 36 -14.68 -26.74 13.05
CA THR A 36 -14.13 -28.11 13.12
C THR A 36 -14.95 -29.02 14.03
N ALA A 37 -15.40 -28.51 15.18
CA ALA A 37 -16.25 -29.27 16.10
C ALA A 37 -17.60 -29.65 15.50
N LEU A 38 -18.20 -28.79 14.70
CA LEU A 38 -19.55 -28.98 14.16
C LEU A 38 -19.58 -29.66 12.79
N PHE A 39 -18.58 -29.40 11.92
CA PHE A 39 -18.62 -29.78 10.50
C PHE A 39 -17.52 -30.76 10.07
N ILE A 40 -16.45 -30.97 10.85
CA ILE A 40 -15.28 -31.78 10.45
C ILE A 40 -14.99 -32.93 11.43
N ASN A 41 -15.99 -33.47 12.15
CA ASN A 41 -15.74 -34.44 13.23
C ASN A 41 -14.67 -33.96 14.22
N GLY A 42 -15.05 -33.39 15.35
CA GLY A 42 -14.23 -32.60 16.28
C GLY A 42 -12.80 -33.12 16.56
N ASP A 43 -12.62 -34.42 16.73
CA ASP A 43 -11.30 -35.01 16.99
C ASP A 43 -10.38 -34.94 15.76
N ILE A 44 -10.89 -35.19 14.56
CA ILE A 44 -10.14 -35.13 13.32
C ILE A 44 -9.84 -33.66 12.97
N GLY A 45 -10.78 -32.76 13.19
CA GLY A 45 -10.63 -31.33 12.92
C GLY A 45 -9.52 -30.70 13.74
N LEU A 46 -9.39 -31.05 15.01
CA LEU A 46 -8.31 -30.55 15.87
C LEU A 46 -6.92 -31.05 15.44
N VAL A 47 -6.83 -32.24 14.86
CA VAL A 47 -5.57 -32.79 14.31
C VAL A 47 -5.25 -32.15 12.95
N LEU A 48 -6.24 -31.83 12.15
CA LEU A 48 -6.04 -31.19 10.84
C LEU A 48 -5.61 -29.72 10.94
N MET A 49 -6.00 -29.00 12.00
CA MET A 49 -5.60 -27.59 12.18
C MET A 49 -4.07 -27.36 12.10
N PRO A 50 -3.20 -28.09 12.85
CA PRO A 50 -1.75 -27.91 12.72
C PRO A 50 -1.22 -28.26 11.33
N LEU A 51 -1.80 -29.25 10.67
CA LEU A 51 -1.40 -29.64 9.31
C LEU A 51 -1.69 -28.52 8.31
N GLU A 52 -2.86 -27.90 8.40
CA GLU A 52 -3.21 -26.76 7.53
C GLU A 52 -2.38 -25.52 7.83
N PHE A 53 -1.98 -25.31 9.08
CA PHE A 53 -0.99 -24.30 9.43
C PHE A 53 0.34 -24.52 8.71
N HIS A 54 0.79 -25.77 8.63
CA HIS A 54 2.01 -26.10 7.88
C HIS A 54 1.84 -25.84 6.38
N ASN A 55 0.69 -26.22 5.83
CA ASN A 55 0.36 -26.00 4.41
C ASN A 55 0.16 -24.52 4.05
N ALA A 56 -0.17 -23.66 5.03
CA ALA A 56 -0.31 -22.22 4.85
C ALA A 56 1.01 -21.53 4.51
N ILE A 57 2.15 -22.08 4.93
CA ILE A 57 3.48 -21.50 4.72
C ILE A 57 4.02 -21.93 3.36
N LYS A 58 3.54 -21.29 2.29
CA LYS A 58 4.03 -21.53 0.92
C LYS A 58 5.18 -20.56 0.58
N PHE A 59 6.16 -21.04 -0.19
CA PHE A 59 7.28 -20.22 -0.67
C PHE A 59 6.81 -19.04 -1.55
N THR A 60 5.65 -19.17 -2.19
CA THR A 60 5.01 -18.11 -2.98
C THR A 60 4.68 -16.85 -2.17
N LEU A 61 4.66 -16.94 -0.84
CA LEU A 61 4.47 -15.80 0.07
C LEU A 61 5.78 -15.08 0.46
N ALA A 62 6.94 -15.64 0.10
CA ALA A 62 8.25 -15.05 0.42
C ALA A 62 8.44 -13.62 -0.13
N PRO A 63 7.92 -13.25 -1.34
CA PRO A 63 8.02 -11.87 -1.83
C PRO A 63 7.39 -10.84 -0.90
N ILE A 64 6.35 -11.20 -0.14
CA ILE A 64 5.67 -10.30 0.81
C ILE A 64 6.68 -9.80 1.86
N ALA A 65 7.38 -10.74 2.52
CA ALA A 65 8.38 -10.41 3.53
C ALA A 65 9.51 -9.56 2.95
N LEU A 66 9.97 -9.88 1.72
CA LEU A 66 11.07 -9.18 1.07
C LEU A 66 10.65 -7.76 0.62
N PHE A 67 9.47 -7.57 0.06
CA PHE A 67 8.98 -6.23 -0.30
C PHE A 67 8.75 -5.36 0.94
N LEU A 68 8.18 -5.91 2.00
CA LEU A 68 8.05 -5.20 3.28
C LEU A 68 9.42 -4.82 3.84
N LEU A 69 10.39 -5.72 3.80
CA LEU A 69 11.77 -5.46 4.26
C LEU A 69 12.43 -4.34 3.44
N MET A 70 12.27 -4.37 2.13
CA MET A 70 12.78 -3.31 1.25
C MET A 70 12.24 -1.94 1.66
N GLY A 71 10.92 -1.83 1.87
CA GLY A 71 10.27 -0.62 2.33
C GLY A 71 10.76 -0.15 3.71
N GLU A 72 10.83 -1.08 4.67
CA GLU A 72 11.31 -0.80 6.02
C GLU A 72 12.78 -0.35 6.06
N ILE A 73 13.66 -0.93 5.24
CA ILE A 73 15.06 -0.47 5.11
C ILE A 73 15.08 1.00 4.70
N LEU A 74 14.38 1.38 3.65
CA LEU A 74 14.35 2.75 3.14
C LEU A 74 13.74 3.72 4.15
N LEU A 75 12.78 3.25 4.93
CA LEU A 75 12.12 4.01 5.98
C LEU A 75 13.04 4.25 7.18
N GLN A 76 13.54 3.16 7.80
CA GLN A 76 14.32 3.24 9.03
C GLN A 76 15.68 3.93 8.84
N THR A 77 16.21 3.92 7.61
CA THR A 77 17.43 4.65 7.26
C THR A 77 17.19 6.13 6.94
N GLY A 78 15.94 6.58 6.85
CA GLY A 78 15.60 7.98 6.60
C GLY A 78 15.75 8.44 5.15
N VAL A 79 16.08 7.56 4.20
CA VAL A 79 16.22 7.89 2.77
C VAL A 79 14.90 8.42 2.20
N ALA A 80 13.79 7.81 2.60
CA ALA A 80 12.45 8.21 2.18
C ALA A 80 12.11 9.66 2.55
N PHE A 81 12.43 10.08 3.78
CA PHE A 81 12.18 11.47 4.24
C PHE A 81 12.98 12.50 3.43
N LYS A 82 14.21 12.15 3.06
CA LYS A 82 15.08 13.03 2.28
C LYS A 82 14.64 13.14 0.83
N ALA A 83 14.08 12.07 0.27
CA ALA A 83 13.46 12.10 -1.06
C ALA A 83 12.25 13.04 -1.09
N ILE A 84 11.38 13.02 -0.07
CA ILE A 84 10.24 13.93 0.05
C ILE A 84 10.73 15.39 0.11
N GLY A 85 11.74 15.69 0.94
CA GLY A 85 12.34 17.02 1.00
C GLY A 85 13.00 17.47 -0.31
N ALA A 86 13.58 16.53 -1.07
CA ALA A 86 14.13 16.82 -2.40
C ALA A 86 13.03 17.15 -3.43
N ILE A 87 11.92 16.41 -3.40
CA ILE A 87 10.76 16.67 -4.26
C ILE A 87 10.14 18.03 -3.93
N ASP A 88 10.06 18.40 -2.64
CA ASP A 88 9.58 19.73 -2.23
C ASP A 88 10.42 20.86 -2.84
N ARG A 89 11.74 20.73 -2.89
CA ARG A 89 12.63 21.70 -3.54
C ARG A 89 12.44 21.78 -5.05
N LEU A 90 12.05 20.65 -5.68
CA LEU A 90 11.81 20.59 -7.12
C LEU A 90 10.49 21.29 -7.51
N ILE A 91 9.42 21.09 -6.72
CA ILE A 91 8.07 21.62 -6.97
C ILE A 91 7.93 23.03 -6.36
N ALA A 92 8.52 24.06 -6.97
CA ALA A 92 8.59 25.38 -6.35
C ALA A 92 7.39 26.32 -6.62
N ARG A 93 6.59 26.11 -7.69
CA ARG A 93 5.62 27.11 -8.19
C ARG A 93 4.21 26.57 -8.46
N VAL A 94 3.87 25.41 -7.93
CA VAL A 94 2.56 24.78 -8.15
C VAL A 94 1.58 25.20 -7.04
N PRO A 95 0.33 25.57 -7.35
CA PRO A 95 -0.70 25.80 -6.35
C PRO A 95 -0.87 24.57 -5.44
N GLY A 96 -0.96 24.77 -4.11
CA GLY A 96 -1.02 23.66 -3.16
C GLY A 96 0.27 22.86 -3.05
N ARG A 97 1.43 23.50 -3.21
CA ARG A 97 2.76 22.89 -3.31
C ARG A 97 2.97 21.68 -2.39
N LEU A 98 2.77 21.78 -1.06
CA LEU A 98 2.98 20.66 -0.13
C LEU A 98 1.97 19.53 -0.32
N ALA A 99 0.73 19.84 -0.69
CA ALA A 99 -0.26 18.83 -1.03
C ALA A 99 0.13 18.07 -2.33
N VAL A 100 0.68 18.78 -3.31
CA VAL A 100 1.25 18.19 -4.53
C VAL A 100 2.51 17.35 -4.21
N VAL A 101 3.38 17.85 -3.33
CA VAL A 101 4.55 17.09 -2.83
C VAL A 101 4.12 15.81 -2.13
N SER A 102 3.02 15.84 -1.35
CA SER A 102 2.51 14.62 -0.71
C SER A 102 2.02 13.60 -1.74
N ILE A 103 1.38 14.04 -2.84
CA ILE A 103 0.94 13.12 -3.90
C ILE A 103 2.15 12.57 -4.67
N VAL A 104 3.00 13.40 -5.20
CA VAL A 104 4.15 12.97 -6.02
C VAL A 104 5.15 12.17 -5.18
N GLY A 105 5.57 12.74 -4.05
CA GLY A 105 6.51 12.10 -3.13
C GLY A 105 5.92 10.84 -2.49
N GLY A 106 4.65 10.90 -2.13
CA GLY A 106 3.93 9.77 -1.58
C GLY A 106 3.74 8.65 -2.60
N THR A 107 3.45 8.93 -3.87
CA THR A 107 3.36 7.91 -4.93
C THR A 107 4.70 7.20 -5.13
N VAL A 108 5.80 7.95 -5.20
CA VAL A 108 7.15 7.37 -5.27
C VAL A 108 7.45 6.54 -4.03
N PHE A 109 7.09 7.03 -2.85
CA PHE A 109 7.32 6.30 -1.61
C PHE A 109 6.38 5.10 -1.46
N SER A 110 5.11 5.23 -1.84
CA SER A 110 4.13 4.12 -1.87
C SER A 110 4.63 2.95 -2.69
N SER A 111 5.21 3.24 -3.86
CA SER A 111 5.77 2.21 -4.74
C SER A 111 6.97 1.47 -4.14
N LEU A 112 7.54 1.93 -3.04
CA LEU A 112 8.70 1.31 -2.39
C LEU A 112 8.36 0.70 -1.03
N SER A 113 7.37 1.25 -0.32
CA SER A 113 7.03 0.82 1.04
C SER A 113 6.12 -0.41 1.09
N GLY A 114 5.29 -0.60 0.07
CA GLY A 114 4.30 -1.68 0.01
C GLY A 114 3.27 -1.68 1.15
N SER A 115 3.27 -0.66 2.02
CA SER A 115 2.40 -0.55 3.20
C SER A 115 1.65 0.78 3.22
N THR A 116 0.35 0.72 3.02
CA THR A 116 -0.58 1.86 3.03
C THR A 116 -0.57 2.61 4.37
N ILE A 117 -0.62 1.86 5.46
CA ILE A 117 -0.66 2.38 6.83
C ILE A 117 0.63 3.13 7.15
N ALA A 118 1.77 2.49 6.91
CA ALA A 118 3.09 3.09 7.17
C ALA A 118 3.29 4.35 6.34
N ASN A 119 2.92 4.32 5.07
CA ASN A 119 3.01 5.47 4.16
C ASN A 119 2.22 6.67 4.67
N THR A 120 0.94 6.47 5.03
CA THR A 120 0.08 7.52 5.57
C THR A 120 0.60 8.08 6.90
N ALA A 121 1.06 7.21 7.82
CA ALA A 121 1.61 7.63 9.10
C ALA A 121 2.87 8.49 8.93
N ILE A 122 3.75 8.11 8.01
CA ILE A 122 5.02 8.80 7.77
C ILE A 122 4.79 10.14 7.10
N LEU A 123 4.08 10.15 5.96
CA LEU A 123 3.76 11.40 5.27
C LEU A 123 3.01 12.35 6.19
N GLY A 124 2.06 11.83 6.99
CA GLY A 124 1.33 12.60 7.97
C GLY A 124 2.23 13.20 9.05
N SER A 125 3.15 12.41 9.61
CA SER A 125 4.05 12.90 10.66
C SER A 125 5.05 13.96 10.16
N VAL A 126 5.45 13.89 8.89
CA VAL A 126 6.46 14.79 8.29
C VAL A 126 5.82 16.04 7.69
N LEU A 127 4.80 15.85 6.84
CA LEU A 127 4.25 16.97 6.05
C LEU A 127 3.13 17.72 6.77
N LEU A 128 2.27 17.01 7.52
CA LEU A 128 1.08 17.61 8.11
C LEU A 128 1.40 18.75 9.09
N PRO A 129 2.39 18.64 10.02
CA PRO A 129 2.73 19.73 10.93
C PRO A 129 3.20 20.99 10.19
N ASP A 130 3.99 20.82 9.12
CA ASP A 130 4.47 21.95 8.32
C ASP A 130 3.34 22.59 7.48
N MET A 131 2.47 21.77 6.88
CA MET A 131 1.29 22.26 6.17
C MET A 131 0.36 23.06 7.08
N MET A 132 0.07 22.55 8.28
CA MET A 132 -0.79 23.23 9.25
C MET A 132 -0.17 24.55 9.75
N LYS A 133 1.14 24.58 10.01
CA LYS A 133 1.86 25.81 10.37
C LYS A 133 1.81 26.88 9.27
N ARG A 134 1.77 26.45 8.00
CA ARG A 134 1.69 27.34 6.82
C ARG A 134 0.25 27.74 6.48
N GLY A 135 -0.73 27.39 7.31
CA GLY A 135 -2.12 27.79 7.15
C GLY A 135 -2.92 26.96 6.16
N TYR A 136 -2.46 25.76 5.76
CA TYR A 136 -3.25 24.85 4.95
C TYR A 136 -4.52 24.43 5.69
N GLN A 137 -5.64 24.42 4.99
CA GLN A 137 -6.87 23.86 5.56
C GLN A 137 -6.74 22.35 5.76
N PRO A 138 -7.35 21.79 6.82
CA PRO A 138 -7.30 20.36 7.13
C PRO A 138 -7.63 19.45 5.94
N SER A 139 -8.57 19.86 5.07
CA SER A 139 -8.98 19.12 3.89
C SER A 139 -7.83 18.94 2.87
N MET A 140 -7.04 19.99 2.64
CA MET A 140 -5.91 19.97 1.70
C MET A 140 -4.61 19.47 2.36
N ALA A 141 -4.53 19.47 3.68
CA ALA A 141 -3.38 18.94 4.39
C ALA A 141 -3.47 17.41 4.58
N MET A 142 -4.63 16.88 4.99
CA MET A 142 -4.78 15.47 5.32
C MET A 142 -5.25 14.60 4.16
N GLY A 143 -6.16 15.12 3.31
CA GLY A 143 -6.77 14.36 2.21
C GLY A 143 -5.75 13.76 1.25
N PRO A 144 -4.85 14.55 0.65
CA PRO A 144 -3.84 14.04 -0.27
C PRO A 144 -2.91 12.99 0.33
N ILE A 145 -2.57 13.13 1.62
CA ILE A 145 -1.69 12.19 2.34
C ILE A 145 -2.37 10.83 2.51
N MET A 146 -3.66 10.83 2.89
CA MET A 146 -4.43 9.60 3.03
C MET A 146 -4.64 8.90 1.69
N ALA A 147 -5.04 9.65 0.67
CA ALA A 147 -5.31 9.14 -0.66
C ALA A 147 -4.10 8.45 -1.30
N VAL A 148 -2.92 9.10 -1.21
CA VAL A 148 -1.72 8.51 -1.79
C VAL A 148 -1.22 7.28 -1.01
N GLY A 149 -1.62 7.14 0.25
CA GLY A 149 -1.37 5.95 1.04
C GLY A 149 -1.88 4.70 0.34
N GLY A 150 -3.08 4.76 -0.20
CA GLY A 150 -3.73 3.66 -0.88
C GLY A 150 -3.10 3.24 -2.21
N ILE A 151 -2.51 4.15 -2.96
CA ILE A 151 -1.81 3.84 -4.21
C ILE A 151 -0.73 2.74 -4.03
N ALA A 152 -0.23 2.56 -2.81
CA ALA A 152 0.71 1.50 -2.46
C ALA A 152 0.21 0.07 -2.75
N MET A 153 -1.09 -0.13 -2.87
CA MET A 153 -1.65 -1.44 -3.21
C MET A 153 -1.58 -1.74 -4.70
N LEU A 154 -1.62 -0.72 -5.53
CA LEU A 154 -1.71 -0.86 -6.99
C LEU A 154 -0.34 -0.78 -7.66
N ILE A 155 0.48 0.20 -7.28
CA ILE A 155 1.80 0.38 -7.90
C ILE A 155 2.80 -0.59 -7.28
N PRO A 156 3.45 -1.46 -8.08
CA PRO A 156 4.46 -2.39 -7.58
C PRO A 156 5.65 -1.66 -6.93
N PRO A 157 6.31 -2.29 -5.96
CA PRO A 157 5.99 -3.55 -5.29
C PRO A 157 4.88 -3.42 -4.26
N SER A 158 3.83 -4.23 -4.39
CA SER A 158 2.68 -4.24 -3.48
C SER A 158 2.61 -5.58 -2.73
N ALA A 159 2.78 -5.53 -1.41
CA ALA A 159 2.69 -6.73 -0.57
C ALA A 159 1.28 -7.37 -0.62
N LEU A 160 0.23 -6.54 -0.68
CA LEU A 160 -1.14 -7.03 -0.72
C LEU A 160 -1.52 -7.64 -2.07
N ALA A 161 -1.04 -7.07 -3.19
CA ALA A 161 -1.23 -7.66 -4.51
C ALA A 161 -0.51 -9.03 -4.61
N VAL A 162 0.70 -9.14 -4.05
CA VAL A 162 1.39 -10.43 -3.95
C VAL A 162 0.61 -11.43 -3.11
N LEU A 163 0.08 -11.00 -1.98
CA LEU A 163 -0.76 -11.84 -1.11
C LEU A 163 -1.98 -12.36 -1.87
N LEU A 164 -2.73 -11.45 -2.50
CA LEU A 164 -3.94 -11.79 -3.26
C LEU A 164 -3.63 -12.80 -4.38
N ALA A 165 -2.64 -12.51 -5.22
CA ALA A 165 -2.29 -13.39 -6.33
C ALA A 165 -1.77 -14.76 -5.86
N SER A 166 -0.94 -14.79 -4.80
CA SER A 166 -0.41 -16.03 -4.26
C SER A 166 -1.48 -16.92 -3.65
N LEU A 167 -2.45 -16.35 -2.96
CA LEU A 167 -3.56 -17.10 -2.37
C LEU A 167 -4.59 -17.54 -3.40
N ALA A 168 -4.81 -16.72 -4.41
CA ALA A 168 -5.68 -17.07 -5.56
C ALA A 168 -5.00 -18.03 -6.56
N GLU A 169 -3.75 -18.43 -6.30
CA GLU A 169 -2.94 -19.30 -7.19
C GLU A 169 -2.79 -18.72 -8.60
N GLN A 170 -2.74 -17.39 -8.69
CA GLN A 170 -2.60 -16.65 -9.93
C GLN A 170 -1.19 -16.05 -10.09
N SER A 171 -0.87 -15.61 -11.31
CA SER A 171 0.42 -14.98 -11.58
C SER A 171 0.59 -13.65 -10.82
N VAL A 172 1.49 -13.65 -9.83
CA VAL A 172 1.87 -12.44 -9.10
C VAL A 172 2.39 -11.36 -10.07
N ALA A 173 3.18 -11.75 -11.07
CA ALA A 173 3.73 -10.83 -12.06
C ALA A 173 2.63 -10.09 -12.83
N LEU A 174 1.64 -10.83 -13.34
CA LEU A 174 0.53 -10.24 -14.11
C LEU A 174 -0.28 -9.27 -13.26
N LEU A 175 -0.61 -9.62 -12.01
CA LEU A 175 -1.36 -8.73 -11.12
C LEU A 175 -0.59 -7.47 -10.78
N LEU A 176 0.70 -7.58 -10.46
CA LEU A 176 1.54 -6.42 -10.18
C LEU A 176 1.59 -5.45 -11.36
N ILE A 177 1.68 -5.97 -12.57
CA ILE A 177 1.72 -5.16 -13.79
C ILE A 177 0.35 -4.57 -14.10
N ALA A 178 -0.74 -5.30 -13.86
CA ALA A 178 -2.11 -4.83 -14.04
C ALA A 178 -2.45 -3.61 -13.16
N GLY A 179 -1.86 -3.53 -11.97
CA GLY A 179 -2.06 -2.41 -11.04
C GLY A 179 -1.39 -1.09 -11.46
N ILE A 180 -0.39 -1.12 -12.37
CA ILE A 180 0.40 0.08 -12.74
C ILE A 180 -0.48 1.15 -13.39
N VAL A 181 -1.25 0.79 -14.41
CA VAL A 181 -2.06 1.76 -15.17
C VAL A 181 -3.15 2.39 -14.30
N PRO A 182 -3.97 1.61 -13.55
CA PRO A 182 -4.93 2.16 -12.60
C PRO A 182 -4.28 3.04 -11.52
N GLY A 183 -3.15 2.61 -10.95
CA GLY A 183 -2.43 3.37 -9.92
C GLY A 183 -1.91 4.71 -10.42
N ILE A 184 -1.34 4.76 -11.62
CA ILE A 184 -0.91 6.01 -12.26
C ILE A 184 -2.11 6.89 -12.57
N LEU A 185 -3.21 6.33 -13.08
CA LEU A 185 -4.44 7.07 -13.34
C LEU A 185 -4.97 7.75 -12.08
N MET A 186 -5.01 7.03 -10.96
CA MET A 186 -5.42 7.59 -9.67
C MET A 186 -4.48 8.71 -9.21
N ALA A 187 -3.16 8.50 -9.29
CA ALA A 187 -2.18 9.53 -8.93
C ALA A 187 -2.36 10.82 -9.76
N VAL A 188 -2.60 10.70 -11.06
CA VAL A 188 -2.85 11.83 -11.96
C VAL A 188 -4.18 12.55 -11.62
N LEU A 189 -5.23 11.81 -11.31
CA LEU A 189 -6.51 12.37 -10.91
C LEU A 189 -6.41 13.11 -9.56
N PHE A 190 -5.72 12.54 -8.57
CA PHE A 190 -5.46 13.20 -7.29
C PHE A 190 -4.64 14.47 -7.46
N PHE A 191 -3.57 14.40 -8.27
CA PHE A 191 -2.77 15.57 -8.61
C PHE A 191 -3.62 16.67 -9.26
N THR A 192 -4.39 16.32 -10.28
CA THR A 192 -5.25 17.25 -11.02
C THR A 192 -6.30 17.90 -10.10
N TYR A 193 -6.94 17.09 -9.25
CA TYR A 193 -7.91 17.58 -8.26
C TYR A 193 -7.27 18.60 -7.30
N VAL A 194 -6.11 18.29 -6.72
CA VAL A 194 -5.44 19.16 -5.75
C VAL A 194 -5.02 20.47 -6.42
N VAL A 195 -4.39 20.40 -7.58
CA VAL A 195 -3.94 21.60 -8.31
C VAL A 195 -5.13 22.48 -8.72
N ALA A 196 -6.17 21.87 -9.30
CA ALA A 196 -7.38 22.62 -9.70
C ALA A 196 -8.08 23.26 -8.49
N ARG A 197 -8.23 22.51 -7.39
CA ARG A 197 -8.90 22.99 -6.18
C ARG A 197 -8.15 24.14 -5.51
N CYS A 198 -6.81 24.04 -5.43
CA CYS A 198 -5.96 25.09 -4.88
C CYS A 198 -5.83 26.31 -5.82
N ALA A 199 -5.92 26.12 -7.13
CA ALA A 199 -5.93 27.22 -8.09
C ALA A 199 -7.24 28.02 -8.04
N ILE A 200 -8.38 27.34 -7.85
CA ILE A 200 -9.71 28.00 -7.73
C ILE A 200 -9.85 28.71 -6.38
N ASN A 201 -9.39 28.08 -5.30
CA ASN A 201 -9.49 28.59 -3.93
C ASN A 201 -8.10 28.64 -3.27
N PRO A 202 -7.32 29.69 -3.47
CA PRO A 202 -5.96 29.80 -2.90
C PRO A 202 -5.92 29.79 -1.35
N GLU A 203 -7.03 30.12 -0.69
CA GLU A 203 -7.15 30.10 0.78
C GLU A 203 -7.04 28.68 1.36
N LEU A 204 -7.28 27.64 0.56
CA LEU A 204 -7.16 26.24 1.01
C LEU A 204 -5.70 25.84 1.24
N ALA A 205 -4.79 26.43 0.49
CA ALA A 205 -3.35 26.15 0.55
C ALA A 205 -2.59 27.44 0.22
N PRO A 206 -2.36 28.31 1.21
CA PRO A 206 -1.68 29.58 0.99
C PRO A 206 -0.33 29.40 0.30
N THR A 207 -0.08 30.19 -0.72
CA THR A 207 1.22 30.21 -1.39
C THR A 207 2.25 30.82 -0.46
N TYR A 208 3.34 30.13 -0.26
CA TYR A 208 4.51 30.67 0.44
C TYR A 208 5.71 30.66 -0.51
N GLU A 209 6.55 31.67 -0.39
CA GLU A 209 7.82 31.66 -1.10
C GLU A 209 8.71 30.54 -0.52
N PRO A 210 9.36 29.75 -1.39
CA PRO A 210 10.39 28.83 -0.91
C PRO A 210 11.39 29.63 -0.09
N ASP A 211 11.95 29.01 0.95
CA ASP A 211 13.04 29.58 1.69
C ASP A 211 14.20 29.86 0.73
N THR A 212 14.18 31.10 0.15
CA THR A 212 15.18 31.53 -0.83
C THR A 212 16.54 31.58 -0.20
N ASP A 213 16.62 31.85 1.12
CA ASP A 213 17.87 31.92 1.82
C ASP A 213 18.57 30.54 1.88
N ALA A 214 17.80 29.48 2.05
CA ALA A 214 18.32 28.12 1.98
C ALA A 214 18.77 27.69 0.57
N LEU A 215 18.08 28.21 -0.47
CA LEU A 215 18.45 27.96 -1.87
C LEU A 215 19.65 28.84 -2.33
N ASP A 216 19.83 29.99 -1.72
CA ASP A 216 20.91 30.94 -2.04
C ASP A 216 22.19 30.70 -1.23
N GLN A 217 22.15 29.81 -0.22
CA GLN A 217 23.35 29.39 0.51
C GLN A 217 24.36 28.73 -0.44
N ALA A 218 25.61 29.17 -0.35
CA ALA A 218 26.70 28.61 -1.16
C ALA A 218 26.84 27.11 -0.90
N VAL A 219 26.80 26.30 -1.96
CA VAL A 219 27.00 24.86 -1.88
C VAL A 219 28.46 24.55 -2.06
N THR A 220 29.09 24.00 -1.05
CA THR A 220 30.44 23.50 -1.13
C THR A 220 30.41 21.96 -1.19
N ILE A 221 30.83 21.41 -2.31
CA ILE A 221 31.10 19.98 -2.48
C ILE A 221 32.55 19.74 -2.18
N SER A 222 32.88 18.97 -1.15
CA SER A 222 34.25 18.66 -0.79
C SER A 222 34.47 17.14 -0.79
N LEU A 223 35.54 16.72 -1.46
CA LEU A 223 36.05 15.35 -1.42
C LEU A 223 37.05 15.21 -0.27
N ASN A 224 36.74 14.33 0.68
CA ASN A 224 37.63 14.04 1.80
C ASN A 224 38.38 12.73 1.56
N GLY A 225 39.72 12.76 1.69
CA GLY A 225 40.57 11.56 1.66
C GLY A 225 41.49 11.54 2.88
N ARG A 226 41.53 10.40 3.62
CA ARG A 226 42.41 10.13 4.78
C ARG A 226 42.78 11.38 5.64
N GLY A 227 41.75 12.14 6.05
CA GLY A 227 41.94 13.31 6.92
C GLY A 227 42.35 14.62 6.21
N ARG A 228 42.43 14.66 4.90
CA ARG A 228 42.69 15.88 4.12
C ARG A 228 41.60 16.11 3.06
N ARG A 229 41.17 17.38 2.89
CA ARG A 229 40.32 17.79 1.75
C ARG A 229 41.15 17.67 0.47
N TRP A 230 40.75 16.78 -0.43
CA TRP A 230 41.46 16.62 -1.71
C TRP A 230 41.00 17.65 -2.74
N LEU A 231 39.71 17.95 -2.75
CA LEU A 231 39.14 18.87 -3.74
C LEU A 231 37.86 19.48 -3.16
N SER A 232 37.66 20.76 -3.30
CA SER A 232 36.46 21.46 -2.92
C SER A 232 36.02 22.41 -4.02
N TRP A 233 34.75 22.33 -4.40
CA TRP A 233 34.11 23.28 -5.31
C TRP A 233 33.00 24.00 -4.58
N THR A 234 33.02 25.33 -4.67
CA THR A 234 31.97 26.17 -4.11
C THR A 234 31.19 26.78 -5.26
N TYR A 235 29.90 26.54 -5.27
CA TYR A 235 28.94 27.12 -6.23
C TYR A 235 28.26 28.30 -5.59
N ALA A 236 28.25 29.46 -6.26
CA ALA A 236 27.62 30.69 -5.79
C ALA A 236 26.72 31.30 -6.89
N GLY A 237 25.78 32.17 -6.49
CA GLY A 237 24.88 32.86 -7.40
C GLY A 237 23.84 31.97 -8.08
N ARG A 238 23.53 32.23 -9.36
CA ARG A 238 22.48 31.51 -10.12
C ARG A 238 22.74 30.00 -10.22
N TYR A 239 23.99 29.57 -10.28
CA TYR A 239 24.36 28.16 -10.28
C TYR A 239 24.08 27.48 -8.95
N CYS A 240 24.16 28.19 -7.84
CA CYS A 240 23.87 27.68 -6.52
C CYS A 240 22.40 27.26 -6.41
N ARG A 241 21.45 28.10 -6.87
CA ARG A 241 20.02 27.75 -6.89
C ARG A 241 19.72 26.51 -7.72
N PHE A 242 20.35 26.39 -8.89
CA PHE A 242 20.19 25.24 -9.76
C PHE A 242 20.71 23.96 -9.08
N VAL A 243 21.93 24.01 -8.52
CA VAL A 243 22.54 22.88 -7.83
C VAL A 243 21.72 22.51 -6.58
N ASN A 244 21.34 23.47 -5.74
CA ASN A 244 20.52 23.22 -4.54
C ASN A 244 19.14 22.65 -4.86
N ARG A 245 18.61 22.91 -6.04
CA ARG A 245 17.32 22.42 -6.48
C ARG A 245 17.40 21.00 -7.05
N ILE A 246 18.37 20.71 -7.89
CA ILE A 246 18.46 19.45 -8.64
C ILE A 246 19.29 18.39 -7.92
N LEU A 247 20.39 18.78 -7.27
CA LEU A 247 21.30 17.84 -6.63
C LEU A 247 20.61 16.94 -5.58
N PRO A 248 19.74 17.44 -4.68
CA PRO A 248 19.00 16.58 -3.75
C PRO A 248 18.12 15.57 -4.46
N THR A 249 17.47 15.97 -5.56
CA THR A 249 16.61 15.08 -6.37
C THR A 249 17.44 13.96 -6.99
N VAL A 250 18.58 14.28 -7.59
CA VAL A 250 19.48 13.27 -8.15
C VAL A 250 20.04 12.35 -7.06
N LEU A 251 20.37 12.89 -5.89
CA LEU A 251 20.95 12.09 -4.80
C LEU A 251 19.92 11.18 -4.12
N TYR A 252 18.67 11.65 -3.90
CA TYR A 252 17.72 10.93 -3.05
C TYR A 252 16.57 10.31 -3.83
N VAL A 253 16.10 10.92 -4.93
CA VAL A 253 14.95 10.40 -5.70
C VAL A 253 15.44 9.44 -6.79
N LEU A 254 16.52 9.76 -7.51
CA LEU A 254 17.01 8.91 -8.60
C LEU A 254 17.37 7.48 -8.14
N PRO A 255 18.06 7.25 -7.00
CA PRO A 255 18.31 5.89 -6.51
C PRO A 255 17.03 5.12 -6.20
N LEU A 256 16.00 5.77 -5.66
CA LEU A 256 14.71 5.15 -5.42
C LEU A 256 14.01 4.75 -6.73
N MET A 257 14.06 5.62 -7.74
CA MET A 257 13.54 5.30 -9.08
C MET A 257 14.30 4.15 -9.73
N ILE A 258 15.62 4.06 -9.52
CA ILE A 258 16.43 2.92 -10.01
C ILE A 258 15.98 1.63 -9.33
N ILE A 259 15.78 1.61 -8.00
CA ILE A 259 15.27 0.43 -7.29
C ILE A 259 13.93 0.01 -7.89
N PHE A 260 13.00 0.97 -8.08
CA PHE A 260 11.71 0.71 -8.69
C PHE A 260 11.84 0.09 -10.09
N ILE A 261 12.66 0.71 -10.97
CA ILE A 261 12.88 0.23 -12.34
C ILE A 261 13.53 -1.17 -12.34
N VAL A 262 14.47 -1.45 -11.45
CA VAL A 262 15.10 -2.77 -11.34
C VAL A 262 14.07 -3.81 -10.92
N VAL A 263 13.27 -3.54 -9.90
CA VAL A 263 12.27 -4.48 -9.38
C VAL A 263 11.17 -4.72 -10.42
N VAL A 264 10.53 -3.66 -10.89
CA VAL A 264 9.40 -3.77 -11.84
C VAL A 264 9.90 -4.23 -13.21
N GLY A 265 11.03 -3.69 -13.67
CA GLY A 265 11.62 -4.06 -14.96
C GLY A 265 12.06 -5.52 -15.00
N SER A 266 12.64 -6.06 -13.93
CA SER A 266 13.03 -7.47 -13.88
C SER A 266 11.82 -8.41 -13.97
N ILE A 267 10.69 -8.04 -13.38
CA ILE A 267 9.42 -8.77 -13.51
C ILE A 267 8.85 -8.61 -14.92
N PHE A 268 8.82 -7.38 -15.43
CA PHE A 268 8.23 -7.05 -16.72
C PHE A 268 8.93 -7.78 -17.89
N TYR A 269 10.27 -7.76 -17.90
CA TYR A 269 11.06 -8.45 -18.92
C TYR A 269 11.25 -9.94 -18.65
N LYS A 270 10.54 -10.52 -17.67
CA LYS A 270 10.64 -11.95 -17.28
C LYS A 270 12.09 -12.38 -16.93
N LEU A 271 12.93 -11.44 -16.49
CA LEU A 271 14.34 -11.69 -16.10
C LEU A 271 14.46 -12.34 -14.72
N ALA A 272 13.49 -12.08 -13.84
CA ALA A 272 13.44 -12.61 -12.50
C ALA A 272 12.00 -12.90 -12.07
N SER A 273 11.83 -13.92 -11.23
CA SER A 273 10.56 -14.19 -10.55
C SER A 273 10.23 -13.06 -9.55
N PRO A 274 8.98 -12.91 -9.12
CA PRO A 274 8.62 -11.90 -8.11
C PRO A 274 9.45 -12.00 -6.82
N THR A 275 9.81 -13.22 -6.41
CA THR A 275 10.67 -13.46 -5.22
C THR A 275 12.10 -12.97 -5.44
N GLU A 276 12.68 -13.28 -6.58
CA GLU A 276 14.03 -12.83 -6.96
C GLU A 276 14.07 -11.32 -7.12
N SER A 277 13.04 -10.73 -7.74
CA SER A 277 12.91 -9.27 -7.89
C SER A 277 12.80 -8.57 -6.54
N ALA A 278 12.06 -9.14 -5.59
CA ALA A 278 11.96 -8.62 -4.23
C ALA A 278 13.31 -8.70 -3.49
N ALA A 279 14.05 -9.81 -3.67
CA ALA A 279 15.39 -9.96 -3.11
C ALA A 279 16.38 -8.96 -3.72
N LEU A 280 16.34 -8.74 -5.05
CA LEU A 280 17.11 -7.70 -5.72
C LEU A 280 16.76 -6.30 -5.20
N GLY A 281 15.49 -6.02 -4.96
CA GLY A 281 15.02 -4.78 -4.35
C GLY A 281 15.59 -4.55 -2.94
N CYS A 282 15.62 -5.58 -2.11
CA CYS A 282 16.25 -5.52 -0.78
C CYS A 282 17.75 -5.23 -0.87
N LEU A 283 18.46 -5.96 -1.73
CA LEU A 283 19.91 -5.77 -1.95
C LEU A 283 20.19 -4.37 -2.51
N ALA A 284 19.40 -3.89 -3.47
CA ALA A 284 19.53 -2.55 -4.02
C ALA A 284 19.30 -1.47 -2.96
N SER A 285 18.29 -1.66 -2.08
CA SER A 285 18.01 -0.74 -0.97
C SER A 285 19.17 -0.68 0.03
N LEU A 286 19.73 -1.82 0.40
CA LEU A 286 20.93 -1.90 1.25
C LEU A 286 22.13 -1.23 0.57
N GLY A 287 22.31 -1.48 -0.74
CA GLY A 287 23.34 -0.87 -1.56
C GLY A 287 23.25 0.66 -1.59
N VAL A 288 22.05 1.20 -1.81
CA VAL A 288 21.77 2.64 -1.78
C VAL A 288 22.09 3.23 -0.39
N CYS A 289 21.66 2.59 0.68
CA CYS A 289 21.96 3.03 2.04
C CYS A 289 23.46 2.99 2.34
N TYR A 290 24.17 1.96 1.87
CA TYR A 290 25.63 1.86 2.02
C TYR A 290 26.36 2.96 1.23
N VAL A 291 25.93 3.21 -0.01
CA VAL A 291 26.48 4.29 -0.85
C VAL A 291 26.29 5.63 -0.15
N PHE A 292 25.13 5.92 0.43
CA PHE A 292 24.89 7.14 1.19
C PHE A 292 25.81 7.27 2.41
N ARG A 293 26.09 6.18 3.12
CA ARG A 293 27.05 6.18 4.22
C ARG A 293 28.45 6.53 3.75
N VAL A 294 28.91 5.91 2.66
CA VAL A 294 30.23 6.18 2.06
C VAL A 294 30.30 7.60 1.52
N PHE A 295 29.21 8.05 0.87
CA PHE A 295 29.09 9.41 0.34
C PHE A 295 29.22 10.45 1.45
N ARG A 296 28.50 10.26 2.57
CA ARG A 296 28.58 11.14 3.76
C ARG A 296 29.98 11.20 4.34
N SER A 297 30.73 10.10 4.34
CA SER A 297 32.08 10.05 4.90
C SER A 297 33.16 10.63 3.99
N ARG A 298 32.93 10.62 2.67
CA ARG A 298 33.94 11.02 1.67
C ARG A 298 33.58 12.31 0.93
N ILE A 299 32.32 12.60 0.76
CA ILE A 299 31.82 13.77 0.04
C ILE A 299 30.92 14.54 1.00
N GLN A 300 31.33 15.75 1.35
CA GLN A 300 30.51 16.67 2.14
C GLN A 300 29.90 17.69 1.20
N VAL A 301 28.56 17.74 1.20
CA VAL A 301 27.79 18.76 0.50
C VAL A 301 27.12 19.61 1.56
N SER A 302 27.49 20.90 1.64
CA SER A 302 26.90 21.83 2.60
C SER A 302 25.40 21.99 2.31
N GLY A 303 24.56 21.96 3.36
CA GLY A 303 23.12 22.07 3.24
C GLY A 303 22.36 20.80 2.83
N ILE A 304 23.05 19.67 2.65
CA ILE A 304 22.45 18.36 2.40
C ILE A 304 22.95 17.37 3.45
N ASP A 305 22.09 17.04 4.40
CA ASP A 305 22.41 16.01 5.39
C ASP A 305 22.24 14.62 4.79
N GLY A 306 23.28 13.78 4.92
CA GLY A 306 23.22 12.38 4.48
C GLY A 306 22.19 11.56 5.27
N ALA A 307 21.68 10.48 4.69
CA ALA A 307 20.88 9.50 5.41
C ALA A 307 21.75 8.76 6.43
N ASP A 308 21.18 8.44 7.60
CA ASP A 308 21.94 7.77 8.66
C ASP A 308 21.87 6.25 8.48
N PHE A 309 22.83 5.70 7.72
CA PHE A 309 23.02 4.27 7.70
C PHE A 309 23.60 3.83 9.05
N ASN A 310 22.77 3.17 9.84
CA ASN A 310 23.16 2.55 11.10
C ASN A 310 22.70 1.09 11.12
N TRP A 311 23.54 0.18 11.61
CA TRP A 311 23.17 -1.22 11.80
C TRP A 311 21.94 -1.40 12.70
N ARG A 312 21.72 -0.48 13.65
CA ARG A 312 20.51 -0.44 14.48
C ARG A 312 19.24 -0.18 13.65
N ALA A 313 19.32 0.68 12.63
CA ALA A 313 18.19 0.94 11.73
C ALA A 313 17.84 -0.32 10.91
N ILE A 314 18.85 -1.04 10.42
CA ILE A 314 18.63 -2.31 9.70
C ILE A 314 18.04 -3.38 10.64
N ALA A 315 18.57 -3.53 11.86
CA ALA A 315 18.03 -4.45 12.84
C ALA A 315 16.56 -4.11 13.19
N LYS A 316 16.23 -2.81 13.28
CA LYS A 316 14.86 -2.35 13.50
C LYS A 316 13.97 -2.66 12.28
N ALA A 317 14.45 -2.44 11.06
CA ALA A 317 13.73 -2.80 9.84
C ALA A 317 13.41 -4.30 9.77
N LEU A 318 14.38 -5.14 10.08
CA LEU A 318 14.18 -6.60 10.18
C LEU A 318 13.14 -6.96 11.24
N LEU A 319 13.22 -6.35 12.43
CA LEU A 319 12.28 -6.61 13.51
C LEU A 319 10.84 -6.23 13.13
N GLU A 320 10.66 -5.01 12.57
CA GLU A 320 9.32 -4.55 12.17
C GLU A 320 8.76 -5.40 11.01
N THR A 321 9.59 -5.74 10.03
CA THR A 321 9.19 -6.67 8.95
C THR A 321 8.77 -8.03 9.51
N THR A 322 9.54 -8.57 10.45
CA THR A 322 9.23 -9.87 11.08
C THR A 322 7.89 -9.83 11.81
N LYS A 323 7.61 -8.76 12.57
CA LYS A 323 6.33 -8.59 13.27
C LYS A 323 5.14 -8.59 12.29
N ILE A 324 5.22 -7.75 11.24
CA ILE A 324 4.15 -7.63 10.24
C ILE A 324 3.97 -8.95 9.50
N ASN A 325 5.06 -9.56 9.04
CA ASN A 325 5.00 -10.82 8.29
C ASN A 325 4.45 -11.98 9.14
N THR A 326 4.86 -12.08 10.40
CA THR A 326 4.33 -13.11 11.33
C THR A 326 2.83 -12.92 11.54
N MET A 327 2.36 -11.67 11.72
CA MET A 327 0.94 -11.38 11.84
C MET A 327 0.17 -11.82 10.59
N ILE A 328 0.68 -11.48 9.40
CA ILE A 328 0.06 -11.87 8.12
C ILE A 328 -0.01 -13.40 7.98
N LEU A 329 1.10 -14.11 8.22
CA LEU A 329 1.14 -15.57 8.14
C LEU A 329 0.17 -16.23 9.12
N PHE A 330 0.02 -15.66 10.32
CA PHE A 330 -0.88 -16.18 11.33
C PHE A 330 -2.36 -16.01 10.93
N ILE A 331 -2.71 -14.87 10.29
CA ILE A 331 -4.04 -14.63 9.75
C ILE A 331 -4.32 -15.57 8.58
N ILE A 332 -3.36 -15.76 7.66
CA ILE A 332 -3.48 -16.68 6.52
C ILE A 332 -3.77 -18.09 7.00
N ALA A 333 -2.99 -18.57 7.96
CA ALA A 333 -3.18 -19.91 8.51
C ALA A 333 -4.58 -20.10 9.12
N GLY A 334 -5.05 -19.12 9.90
CA GLY A 334 -6.41 -19.14 10.44
C GLY A 334 -7.48 -19.14 9.36
N SER A 335 -7.30 -18.33 8.32
CA SER A 335 -8.26 -18.21 7.20
C SER A 335 -8.34 -19.48 6.34
N LEU A 336 -7.24 -20.19 6.11
CA LEU A 336 -7.28 -21.43 5.32
C LEU A 336 -8.09 -22.52 6.01
N VAL A 337 -7.92 -22.68 7.33
CA VAL A 337 -8.75 -23.61 8.14
C VAL A 337 -10.23 -23.16 8.11
N PHE A 338 -10.48 -21.84 8.20
CA PHE A 338 -11.82 -21.30 8.10
C PHE A 338 -12.47 -21.59 6.74
N SER A 339 -11.71 -21.43 5.65
CA SER A 339 -12.15 -21.77 4.30
C SER A 339 -12.55 -23.25 4.17
N GLN A 340 -11.80 -24.17 4.79
CA GLN A 340 -12.15 -25.57 4.84
C GLN A 340 -13.40 -25.85 5.67
N ALA A 341 -13.56 -25.19 6.81
CA ALA A 341 -14.78 -25.29 7.61
C ALA A 341 -16.01 -24.83 6.83
N LEU A 342 -15.90 -23.72 6.09
CA LEU A 342 -16.94 -23.23 5.17
C LEU A 342 -17.26 -24.24 4.07
N ALA A 343 -16.26 -24.84 3.44
CA ALA A 343 -16.44 -25.84 2.38
C ALA A 343 -17.13 -27.10 2.91
N ASN A 344 -16.64 -27.63 4.04
CA ASN A 344 -17.21 -28.85 4.67
C ASN A 344 -18.63 -28.64 5.24
N SER A 345 -18.96 -27.42 5.65
CA SER A 345 -20.31 -27.09 6.12
C SER A 345 -21.36 -27.02 5.00
N GLY A 346 -20.92 -27.02 3.73
CA GLY A 346 -21.77 -26.78 2.57
C GLY A 346 -22.19 -25.31 2.40
N ALA A 347 -21.73 -24.41 3.26
CA ALA A 347 -22.11 -23.01 3.25
C ALA A 347 -21.69 -22.31 1.94
N THR A 348 -20.46 -22.55 1.48
CA THR A 348 -19.95 -21.99 0.22
C THR A 348 -20.77 -22.49 -0.97
N GLN A 349 -20.99 -23.80 -1.08
CA GLN A 349 -21.75 -24.38 -2.19
C GLN A 349 -23.20 -23.91 -2.21
N GLY A 350 -23.87 -23.88 -1.05
CA GLY A 350 -25.24 -23.43 -0.94
C GLY A 350 -25.42 -21.97 -1.36
N LEU A 351 -24.51 -21.09 -0.92
CA LEU A 351 -24.51 -19.67 -1.32
C LEU A 351 -24.33 -19.51 -2.83
N LEU A 352 -23.32 -20.19 -3.40
CA LEU A 352 -23.00 -20.09 -4.81
C LEU A 352 -24.11 -20.63 -5.72
N GLN A 353 -24.72 -21.77 -5.35
CA GLN A 353 -25.88 -22.32 -6.06
C GLN A 353 -27.09 -21.37 -6.01
N HIS A 354 -27.30 -20.73 -4.86
CA HIS A 354 -28.39 -19.76 -4.73
C HIS A 354 -28.19 -18.54 -5.62
N ILE A 355 -26.97 -17.99 -5.65
CA ILE A 355 -26.59 -16.85 -6.52
C ILE A 355 -26.69 -17.25 -8.01
N ALA A 356 -26.21 -18.45 -8.37
CA ALA A 356 -26.29 -18.96 -9.75
C ALA A 356 -27.74 -19.15 -10.22
N ALA A 357 -28.65 -19.49 -9.33
CA ALA A 357 -30.06 -19.64 -9.63
C ALA A 357 -30.82 -18.30 -9.83
N MET A 358 -30.20 -17.18 -9.53
CA MET A 358 -30.83 -15.85 -9.66
C MET A 358 -30.70 -15.24 -11.07
N ASP A 359 -30.17 -15.96 -12.07
CA ASP A 359 -29.98 -15.49 -13.45
C ASP A 359 -29.30 -14.10 -13.56
N LEU A 360 -28.33 -13.82 -12.68
CA LEU A 360 -27.62 -12.54 -12.64
C LEU A 360 -26.62 -12.42 -13.78
N THR A 361 -26.45 -11.19 -14.28
CA THR A 361 -25.38 -10.94 -15.26
C THR A 361 -24.00 -10.91 -14.55
N PRO A 362 -22.90 -11.29 -15.25
CA PRO A 362 -21.55 -11.20 -14.68
C PRO A 362 -21.22 -9.81 -14.09
N LEU A 363 -21.67 -8.75 -14.77
CA LEU A 363 -21.49 -7.38 -14.30
C LEU A 363 -22.20 -7.12 -12.96
N THR A 364 -23.43 -7.59 -12.81
CA THR A 364 -24.18 -7.47 -11.55
C THR A 364 -23.47 -8.19 -10.41
N VAL A 365 -22.93 -9.38 -10.68
CA VAL A 365 -22.18 -10.16 -9.70
C VAL A 365 -20.91 -9.42 -9.28
N VAL A 366 -20.14 -8.86 -10.21
CA VAL A 366 -18.94 -8.05 -9.91
C VAL A 366 -19.32 -6.85 -9.04
N ILE A 367 -20.37 -6.13 -9.37
CA ILE A 367 -20.84 -4.99 -8.56
C ILE A 367 -21.21 -5.45 -7.14
N MET A 368 -21.91 -6.55 -7.00
CA MET A 368 -22.26 -7.13 -5.69
C MET A 368 -21.01 -7.52 -4.89
N MET A 369 -20.02 -8.15 -5.55
CA MET A 369 -18.74 -8.49 -4.91
C MET A 369 -18.02 -7.23 -4.38
N MET A 370 -17.95 -6.16 -5.18
CA MET A 370 -17.35 -4.90 -4.77
C MET A 370 -18.11 -4.23 -3.63
N LEU A 371 -19.46 -4.26 -3.65
CA LEU A 371 -20.27 -3.74 -2.55
C LEU A 371 -20.07 -4.51 -1.24
N VAL A 372 -19.95 -5.84 -1.31
CA VAL A 372 -19.62 -6.66 -0.13
C VAL A 372 -18.25 -6.27 0.43
N LEU A 373 -17.23 -6.10 -0.43
CA LEU A 373 -15.90 -5.65 0.01
C LEU A 373 -15.95 -4.25 0.63
N LEU A 374 -16.64 -3.29 0.04
CA LEU A 374 -16.82 -1.96 0.60
C LEU A 374 -17.47 -2.00 1.98
N PHE A 375 -18.51 -2.84 2.12
CA PHE A 375 -19.20 -3.01 3.39
C PHE A 375 -18.29 -3.63 4.45
N LEU A 376 -17.64 -4.75 4.16
CA LEU A 376 -16.73 -5.43 5.09
C LEU A 376 -15.56 -4.55 5.48
N GLY A 377 -14.97 -3.84 4.52
CA GLY A 377 -13.82 -2.99 4.75
C GLY A 377 -14.10 -1.76 5.62
N ALA A 378 -15.39 -1.38 5.78
CA ALA A 378 -15.75 -0.40 6.78
C ALA A 378 -15.56 -0.89 8.23
N PHE A 379 -15.42 -2.22 8.45
CA PHE A 379 -15.35 -2.82 9.79
C PHE A 379 -14.06 -3.59 10.07
N MET A 380 -13.30 -3.96 9.05
CA MET A 380 -12.10 -4.79 9.21
C MET A 380 -10.93 -4.30 8.35
N ASP A 381 -9.73 -4.80 8.64
CA ASP A 381 -8.54 -4.50 7.86
C ASP A 381 -8.52 -5.25 6.52
N GLN A 382 -7.65 -4.83 5.62
CA GLN A 382 -7.54 -5.33 4.25
C GLN A 382 -7.25 -6.84 4.17
N VAL A 383 -6.28 -7.31 4.98
CA VAL A 383 -5.88 -8.73 4.95
C VAL A 383 -7.03 -9.60 5.38
N SER A 384 -7.72 -9.21 6.45
CA SER A 384 -8.87 -9.93 6.98
C SER A 384 -10.04 -9.99 6.00
N MET A 385 -10.35 -8.84 5.38
CA MET A 385 -11.41 -8.74 4.38
C MET A 385 -11.09 -9.61 3.16
N LEU A 386 -9.85 -9.56 2.67
CA LEU A 386 -9.38 -10.40 1.59
C LEU A 386 -9.60 -11.88 1.90
N LEU A 387 -9.07 -12.33 3.03
CA LEU A 387 -9.08 -13.73 3.40
C LEU A 387 -10.49 -14.27 3.71
N LEU A 388 -11.38 -13.40 4.18
CA LEU A 388 -12.79 -13.77 4.41
C LEU A 388 -13.55 -13.95 3.10
N THR A 389 -13.29 -13.13 2.09
CA THR A 389 -14.04 -13.14 0.82
C THR A 389 -13.45 -14.05 -0.24
N LEU A 390 -12.14 -14.34 -0.15
CA LEU A 390 -11.41 -15.13 -1.14
C LEU A 390 -12.04 -16.51 -1.44
N PRO A 391 -12.52 -17.29 -0.43
CA PRO A 391 -13.17 -18.59 -0.69
C PRO A 391 -14.39 -18.51 -1.60
N PHE A 392 -15.13 -17.42 -1.53
CA PHE A 392 -16.33 -17.21 -2.34
C PHE A 392 -16.00 -16.64 -3.72
N PHE A 393 -15.00 -15.77 -3.80
CA PHE A 393 -14.71 -15.03 -5.02
C PHE A 393 -13.78 -15.78 -5.97
N LEU A 394 -12.76 -16.47 -5.46
CA LEU A 394 -11.65 -16.96 -6.28
C LEU A 394 -11.21 -18.41 -6.00
N LEU A 395 -11.31 -18.92 -4.76
CA LEU A 395 -10.60 -20.15 -4.35
C LEU A 395 -11.30 -21.46 -4.68
N SER A 396 -12.55 -21.48 -5.09
CA SER A 396 -13.26 -22.74 -5.37
C SER A 396 -13.49 -22.92 -6.87
N SER A 397 -13.57 -24.18 -7.31
CA SER A 397 -13.99 -24.51 -8.69
C SER A 397 -15.43 -24.06 -8.99
N GLN A 398 -16.17 -23.69 -7.97
CA GLN A 398 -17.52 -23.12 -8.05
C GLN A 398 -17.54 -21.66 -7.58
N SER A 399 -16.38 -20.98 -7.47
CA SER A 399 -16.33 -19.57 -7.10
C SER A 399 -17.11 -18.69 -8.08
N LEU A 400 -17.55 -17.52 -7.62
CA LEU A 400 -18.28 -16.57 -8.46
C LEU A 400 -17.50 -16.20 -9.73
N GLN A 401 -16.18 -16.11 -9.64
CA GLN A 401 -15.30 -15.85 -10.78
C GLN A 401 -15.43 -16.96 -11.86
N VAL A 402 -15.42 -18.22 -11.45
CA VAL A 402 -15.50 -19.36 -12.39
C VAL A 402 -16.91 -19.52 -12.93
N VAL A 403 -17.93 -19.46 -12.08
CA VAL A 403 -19.35 -19.63 -12.45
C VAL A 403 -19.79 -18.59 -13.48
N PHE A 404 -19.33 -17.35 -13.33
CA PHE A 404 -19.72 -16.25 -14.21
C PHE A 404 -18.67 -15.91 -15.26
N ASN A 405 -17.61 -16.73 -15.41
CA ASN A 405 -16.51 -16.55 -16.38
C ASN A 405 -15.92 -15.13 -16.35
N ILE A 406 -15.58 -14.65 -15.18
CA ILE A 406 -15.02 -13.31 -14.96
C ILE A 406 -13.49 -13.38 -15.13
N ASP A 407 -12.89 -12.40 -15.82
CA ASP A 407 -11.42 -12.28 -15.90
C ASP A 407 -10.83 -12.11 -14.49
N VAL A 408 -9.93 -13.02 -14.11
CA VAL A 408 -9.42 -13.11 -12.75
C VAL A 408 -8.47 -11.96 -12.42
N ILE A 409 -7.64 -11.53 -13.38
CA ILE A 409 -6.67 -10.43 -13.16
C ILE A 409 -7.42 -9.10 -12.99
N TRP A 410 -8.40 -8.85 -13.88
CA TRP A 410 -9.27 -7.69 -13.77
C TRP A 410 -10.02 -7.66 -12.45
N LEU A 411 -10.63 -8.77 -12.04
CA LEU A 411 -11.35 -8.88 -10.77
C LEU A 411 -10.43 -8.58 -9.58
N MET A 412 -9.20 -9.12 -9.57
CA MET A 412 -8.25 -8.87 -8.50
C MET A 412 -7.82 -7.39 -8.43
N VAL A 413 -7.68 -6.69 -9.57
CA VAL A 413 -7.43 -5.23 -9.58
C VAL A 413 -8.60 -4.47 -8.98
N LEU A 414 -9.84 -4.81 -9.34
CA LEU A 414 -11.04 -4.22 -8.74
C LEU A 414 -11.09 -4.44 -7.22
N MET A 415 -10.75 -5.66 -6.77
CA MET A 415 -10.66 -5.97 -5.34
C MET A 415 -9.65 -5.06 -4.64
N LEU A 416 -8.44 -4.88 -5.18
CA LEU A 416 -7.41 -4.02 -4.59
C LEU A 416 -7.89 -2.57 -4.45
N ILE A 417 -8.52 -1.99 -5.49
CA ILE A 417 -9.06 -0.63 -5.44
C ILE A 417 -10.20 -0.52 -4.41
N THR A 418 -11.08 -1.50 -4.39
CA THR A 418 -12.20 -1.51 -3.45
C THR A 418 -11.70 -1.60 -2.00
N MET A 419 -10.67 -2.39 -1.75
CA MET A 419 -10.00 -2.48 -0.45
C MET A 419 -9.35 -1.16 -0.04
N GLU A 420 -8.81 -0.40 -0.99
CA GLU A 420 -8.28 0.94 -0.76
C GLU A 420 -9.37 1.92 -0.35
N ILE A 421 -10.46 2.00 -1.12
CA ILE A 421 -11.63 2.83 -0.80
C ILE A 421 -12.14 2.54 0.61
N SER A 422 -12.20 1.26 0.97
CA SER A 422 -12.74 0.82 2.24
C SER A 422 -11.92 1.31 3.44
N LEU A 423 -10.58 1.46 3.30
CA LEU A 423 -9.73 2.02 4.35
C LEU A 423 -9.99 3.49 4.65
N LEU A 424 -10.55 4.22 3.69
CA LEU A 424 -10.93 5.63 3.83
C LEU A 424 -12.40 5.79 4.22
N THR A 425 -13.18 4.70 4.23
CA THR A 425 -14.63 4.76 4.42
C THR A 425 -15.01 4.62 5.90
N PRO A 426 -15.79 5.57 6.46
CA PRO A 426 -16.35 5.42 7.81
C PRO A 426 -17.28 4.17 7.91
N PRO A 427 -17.49 3.59 9.11
CA PRO A 427 -17.16 4.10 10.44
C PRO A 427 -15.74 3.80 10.92
N PHE A 428 -15.08 2.72 10.46
CA PHE A 428 -13.79 2.32 11.00
C PHE A 428 -12.60 2.74 10.16
N GLY A 429 -12.72 2.96 8.86
CA GLY A 429 -11.69 3.41 7.95
C GLY A 429 -10.29 3.56 8.55
N LEU A 430 -9.47 2.51 8.52
CA LEU A 430 -8.22 2.43 9.30
C LEU A 430 -7.28 3.61 9.05
N LEU A 431 -7.20 4.11 7.81
CA LEU A 431 -6.38 5.28 7.49
C LEU A 431 -6.88 6.57 8.12
N LEU A 432 -8.20 6.68 8.38
CA LEU A 432 -8.77 7.84 9.08
C LEU A 432 -8.24 7.92 10.51
N TYR A 433 -8.13 6.77 11.19
CA TYR A 433 -7.58 6.71 12.55
C TYR A 433 -6.07 6.89 12.57
N VAL A 434 -5.35 6.33 11.59
CA VAL A 434 -3.91 6.56 11.43
C VAL A 434 -3.64 8.06 11.25
N MET A 435 -4.37 8.72 10.35
CA MET A 435 -4.25 10.16 10.13
C MET A 435 -4.63 10.95 11.39
N LYS A 436 -5.70 10.56 12.09
CA LYS A 436 -6.09 11.19 13.35
C LYS A 436 -5.00 11.04 14.43
N GLY A 437 -4.29 9.90 14.45
CA GLY A 437 -3.20 9.65 15.41
C GLY A 437 -1.97 10.54 15.19
N VAL A 438 -1.69 10.94 13.94
CA VAL A 438 -0.57 11.84 13.61
C VAL A 438 -0.99 13.31 13.49
N ALA A 439 -2.30 13.60 13.50
CA ALA A 439 -2.82 14.95 13.38
C ALA A 439 -2.56 15.75 14.67
N PRO A 440 -2.31 17.08 14.55
CA PRO A 440 -2.16 17.96 15.71
C PRO A 440 -3.38 17.97 16.64
N PHE A 441 -3.16 18.36 17.89
CA PHE A 441 -4.24 18.55 18.86
C PHE A 441 -5.33 19.47 18.30
N GLY A 442 -6.62 19.10 18.50
CA GLY A 442 -7.77 19.90 18.05
C GLY A 442 -8.39 19.45 16.72
N VAL A 443 -7.70 18.66 15.90
CA VAL A 443 -8.31 18.07 14.69
C VAL A 443 -9.31 16.99 15.11
N THR A 444 -10.56 17.09 14.63
CA THR A 444 -11.62 16.10 14.90
C THR A 444 -11.63 14.99 13.85
N LEU A 445 -12.14 13.80 14.22
CA LEU A 445 -12.31 12.69 13.25
C LEU A 445 -13.23 13.12 12.08
N GLY A 446 -14.26 13.92 12.34
CA GLY A 446 -15.13 14.44 11.30
C GLY A 446 -14.41 15.33 10.29
N GLN A 447 -13.38 16.06 10.67
CA GLN A 447 -12.53 16.81 9.74
C GLN A 447 -11.66 15.88 8.88
N VAL A 448 -11.13 14.79 9.48
CA VAL A 448 -10.37 13.78 8.76
C VAL A 448 -11.24 13.10 7.71
N VAL A 449 -12.46 12.68 8.09
CA VAL A 449 -13.43 12.07 7.17
C VAL A 449 -13.77 13.02 6.01
N ARG A 450 -14.08 14.30 6.32
CA ARG A 450 -14.37 15.29 5.27
C ARG A 450 -13.19 15.53 4.33
N ALA A 451 -11.96 15.41 4.84
CA ALA A 451 -10.76 15.53 4.01
C ALA A 451 -10.59 14.32 3.06
N ALA A 452 -11.02 13.12 3.45
CA ALA A 452 -10.96 11.92 2.63
C ALA A 452 -12.04 11.88 1.55
N LEU A 453 -13.24 12.43 1.78
CA LEU A 453 -14.40 12.31 0.89
C LEU A 453 -14.12 12.60 -0.60
N PRO A 454 -13.45 13.70 -0.99
CA PRO A 454 -13.21 13.96 -2.41
C PRO A 454 -12.33 12.88 -3.07
N PHE A 455 -11.40 12.32 -2.33
CA PHE A 455 -10.50 11.27 -2.81
C PHE A 455 -11.22 9.93 -2.93
N ILE A 456 -12.08 9.58 -1.97
CA ILE A 456 -12.98 8.43 -2.05
C ILE A 456 -13.85 8.51 -3.32
N LEU A 457 -14.39 9.68 -3.64
CA LEU A 457 -15.19 9.88 -4.86
C LEU A 457 -14.37 9.69 -6.14
N ILE A 458 -13.12 10.11 -6.16
CA ILE A 458 -12.21 9.89 -7.29
C ILE A 458 -11.89 8.40 -7.44
N GLU A 459 -11.56 7.72 -6.34
CA GLU A 459 -11.30 6.27 -6.33
C GLU A 459 -12.52 5.47 -6.78
N LEU A 460 -13.71 5.86 -6.31
CA LEU A 460 -14.97 5.25 -6.74
C LEU A 460 -15.23 5.47 -8.24
N ALA A 461 -14.92 6.67 -8.75
CA ALA A 461 -15.04 6.95 -10.19
C ALA A 461 -14.05 6.09 -11.00
N VAL A 462 -12.83 5.87 -10.51
CA VAL A 462 -11.87 4.96 -11.15
C VAL A 462 -12.36 3.51 -11.07
N LEU A 463 -12.89 3.06 -9.94
CA LEU A 463 -13.48 1.73 -9.79
C LEU A 463 -14.60 1.52 -10.81
N ILE A 464 -15.53 2.47 -10.91
CA ILE A 464 -16.62 2.44 -11.89
C ILE A 464 -16.07 2.40 -13.32
N LEU A 465 -15.08 3.24 -13.63
CA LEU A 465 -14.43 3.24 -14.95
C LEU A 465 -13.86 1.85 -15.29
N LEU A 466 -13.16 1.21 -14.36
CA LEU A 466 -12.55 -0.10 -14.56
C LEU A 466 -13.58 -1.23 -14.66
N ILE A 467 -14.73 -1.09 -14.01
CA ILE A 467 -15.84 -2.04 -14.16
C ILE A 467 -16.38 -2.01 -15.59
N PHE A 468 -16.54 -0.82 -16.18
CA PHE A 468 -17.06 -0.66 -17.55
C PHE A 468 -16.00 -0.74 -18.64
N VAL A 469 -14.73 -0.49 -18.34
CA VAL A 469 -13.61 -0.51 -19.26
C VAL A 469 -12.49 -1.39 -18.72
N PRO A 470 -12.64 -2.74 -18.77
CA PRO A 470 -11.65 -3.71 -18.24
C PRO A 470 -10.26 -3.55 -18.85
N ASP A 471 -10.18 -3.08 -20.11
CA ASP A 471 -8.91 -2.93 -20.83
C ASP A 471 -7.94 -1.98 -20.15
N VAL A 472 -8.40 -1.03 -19.35
CA VAL A 472 -7.51 -0.13 -18.58
C VAL A 472 -6.65 -0.91 -17.58
N ALA A 473 -7.17 -2.00 -17.01
CA ALA A 473 -6.43 -2.88 -16.10
C ALA A 473 -5.70 -4.00 -16.86
N THR A 474 -6.28 -4.52 -17.95
CA THR A 474 -5.79 -5.74 -18.63
C THR A 474 -4.90 -5.45 -19.83
N TRP A 475 -4.84 -4.20 -20.34
CA TRP A 475 -4.05 -3.85 -21.50
C TRP A 475 -2.56 -4.13 -21.33
N LEU A 476 -1.97 -3.72 -20.20
CA LEU A 476 -0.53 -3.89 -19.96
C LEU A 476 -0.15 -5.36 -19.71
N PRO A 477 -0.89 -6.16 -18.92
CA PRO A 477 -0.69 -7.60 -18.82
C PRO A 477 -0.76 -8.34 -20.15
N LYS A 478 -1.73 -8.02 -21.02
CA LYS A 478 -1.88 -8.64 -22.37
C LYS A 478 -0.67 -8.42 -23.29
N GLN A 479 0.17 -7.42 -23.02
CA GLN A 479 1.41 -7.20 -23.77
C GLN A 479 2.54 -8.16 -23.35
N LEU A 480 2.36 -8.91 -22.26
CA LEU A 480 3.35 -9.81 -21.68
C LEU A 480 3.03 -11.29 -21.93
N GLU A 481 1.80 -11.60 -22.31
CA GLU A 481 1.40 -12.92 -22.80
C GLU A 481 1.90 -13.17 -24.23
#